data_b95d2cf917d5367891dd04017fc92748
#
_entry.id   b95d2cf917d5367891dd04017fc92748
#
_cell.length_a   1.000
_cell.length_b   1.000
_cell.length_c   1.000
_cell.angle_alpha   90.00
_cell.angle_beta   90.00
_cell.angle_gamma   90.00
#
_symmetry.space_group_name_H-M   'P 1'
#
loop_
_entity.id
_entity.type
_entity.pdbx_description
1 polymer ?
#
loop_
_entity_poly.entity_id
_entity_poly.type
_entity_poly.pdbx_seq_one_letter_code
_entity_poly.pdbx_strand_id
1 'polypeptide(L)'
;MPTRILRQPEHADALADILRTLKLPITVSWTQGAPRRNAQNRLAQRWFTDIATQLGDQTHEEVRAQCKLDHGVPILRAENEAFRLSYDDVFGPLSYEAKLAAIKAFDLPVTRLMTVKQMTAFMDDVQRQYGPMVRLTDPEALKYEQEFMQ
;
A
#
# COMPACT_ATOMS: atom_id res chain seq x y z
N MET A 1 3.10 -6.65 -16.22
CA MET A 1 3.54 -5.51 -17.08
C MET A 1 4.94 -5.10 -16.68
N PRO A 2 5.86 -4.95 -17.62
CA PRO A 2 7.21 -4.52 -17.29
C PRO A 2 7.20 -3.07 -16.77
N THR A 3 7.96 -2.83 -15.73
CA THR A 3 8.15 -1.50 -15.17
C THR A 3 9.64 -1.20 -15.15
N ARG A 4 10.00 0.02 -15.53
CA ARG A 4 11.39 0.46 -15.49
C ARG A 4 11.50 1.81 -14.80
N ILE A 5 12.55 1.96 -14.02
CA ILE A 5 12.86 3.21 -13.33
C ILE A 5 14.05 3.84 -14.06
N LEU A 6 13.84 5.06 -14.55
CA LEU A 6 14.86 5.81 -15.26
C LEU A 6 15.43 6.84 -14.32
N ARG A 7 16.70 6.70 -13.96
CA ARG A 7 17.39 7.58 -13.01
C ARG A 7 18.41 8.49 -13.65
N GLN A 8 18.81 8.19 -14.87
CA GLN A 8 19.83 8.91 -15.62
C GLN A 8 19.42 9.03 -17.08
N PRO A 9 19.93 10.02 -17.83
CA PRO A 9 19.57 10.18 -19.23
C PRO A 9 19.86 8.94 -20.08
N GLU A 10 20.93 8.21 -19.78
CA GLU A 10 21.30 6.97 -20.50
C GLU A 10 20.20 5.89 -20.36
N HIS A 11 19.49 5.88 -19.24
CA HIS A 11 18.37 4.95 -19.06
C HIS A 11 17.20 5.28 -19.97
N ALA A 12 16.98 6.55 -20.28
CA ALA A 12 15.96 6.99 -21.24
C ALA A 12 16.30 6.53 -22.65
N ASP A 13 17.56 6.65 -23.04
CA ASP A 13 18.03 6.19 -24.35
C ASP A 13 17.88 4.68 -24.51
N ALA A 14 18.22 3.92 -23.47
CA ALA A 14 18.06 2.48 -23.47
C ALA A 14 16.58 2.07 -23.59
N LEU A 15 15.69 2.79 -22.89
CA LEU A 15 14.25 2.53 -23.00
C LEU A 15 13.74 2.84 -24.41
N ALA A 16 14.17 3.94 -25.01
CA ALA A 16 13.78 4.31 -26.37
C ALA A 16 14.16 3.21 -27.36
N ASP A 17 15.36 2.64 -27.22
CA ASP A 17 15.81 1.53 -28.07
C ASP A 17 14.91 0.30 -27.90
N ILE A 18 14.52 -0.03 -26.69
CA ILE A 18 13.60 -1.14 -26.44
C ILE A 18 12.23 -0.88 -27.08
N LEU A 19 11.69 0.34 -26.94
CA LEU A 19 10.39 0.69 -27.49
C LEU A 19 10.36 0.59 -28.99
N ARG A 20 11.48 0.89 -29.69
CA ARG A 20 11.58 0.78 -31.15
C ARG A 20 11.50 -0.67 -31.63
N THR A 21 11.82 -1.64 -30.79
CA THR A 21 11.78 -3.06 -31.16
C THR A 21 10.43 -3.71 -30.96
N LEU A 22 9.51 -3.02 -30.25
CA LEU A 22 8.21 -3.59 -29.91
C LEU A 22 7.22 -3.45 -31.06
N LYS A 23 6.35 -4.45 -31.19
CA LYS A 23 5.27 -4.41 -32.17
C LYS A 23 4.20 -3.41 -31.73
N LEU A 24 3.89 -2.46 -32.62
CA LEU A 24 2.87 -1.45 -32.38
C LEU A 24 1.47 -1.98 -32.71
N PRO A 25 0.39 -1.50 -32.06
CA PRO A 25 0.37 -0.43 -31.05
C PRO A 25 0.78 -0.91 -29.65
N ILE A 26 1.37 0.00 -28.88
CA ILE A 26 1.68 -0.20 -27.47
C ILE A 26 1.15 0.99 -26.67
N THR A 27 0.84 0.74 -25.39
CA THR A 27 0.49 1.81 -24.45
C THR A 27 1.62 1.97 -23.44
N VAL A 28 2.07 3.20 -23.26
CA VAL A 28 3.14 3.53 -22.31
C VAL A 28 2.59 4.52 -21.28
N SER A 29 2.86 4.25 -20.02
CA SER A 29 2.52 5.18 -18.94
C SER A 29 3.76 5.46 -18.10
N TRP A 30 3.81 6.65 -17.51
CA TRP A 30 4.92 7.02 -16.63
C TRP A 30 4.44 7.88 -15.49
N THR A 31 5.23 7.88 -14.39
CA THR A 31 5.03 8.76 -13.25
C THR A 31 6.32 9.49 -13.01
N GLN A 32 6.26 10.81 -12.82
CA GLN A 32 7.43 11.59 -12.51
C GLN A 32 7.74 11.55 -11.02
N GLY A 33 9.02 11.48 -10.69
CA GLY A 33 9.51 11.44 -9.32
C GLY A 33 9.90 10.03 -8.88
N ALA A 34 10.53 9.92 -7.72
CA ALA A 34 10.96 8.64 -7.18
C ALA A 34 9.76 7.74 -6.90
N PRO A 35 9.90 6.39 -7.03
CA PRO A 35 8.85 5.47 -6.61
C PRO A 35 8.61 5.64 -5.11
N ARG A 36 7.58 6.38 -4.78
CA ARG A 36 7.21 6.64 -3.39
C ARG A 36 6.64 5.37 -2.79
N ARG A 37 7.02 5.07 -1.56
CA ARG A 37 6.36 4.06 -0.70
C ARG A 37 6.57 2.60 -1.08
N ASN A 38 7.36 2.23 -2.07
CA ASN A 38 7.55 0.81 -2.37
C ASN A 38 8.04 0.05 -1.12
N ALA A 39 9.00 0.63 -0.39
CA ALA A 39 9.49 0.03 0.85
C ALA A 39 8.42 0.01 1.94
N GLN A 40 7.68 1.12 2.12
CA GLN A 40 6.59 1.19 3.11
C GLN A 40 5.45 0.23 2.76
N ASN A 41 5.06 0.16 1.48
CA ASN A 41 3.99 -0.74 1.05
C ASN A 41 4.39 -2.20 1.28
N ARG A 42 5.62 -2.58 0.95
CA ARG A 42 6.11 -3.94 1.20
C ARG A 42 6.15 -4.27 2.69
N LEU A 43 6.59 -3.33 3.51
CA LEU A 43 6.62 -3.50 4.96
C LEU A 43 5.20 -3.67 5.52
N ALA A 44 4.26 -2.85 5.05
CA ALA A 44 2.85 -2.97 5.47
C ALA A 44 2.29 -4.35 5.12
N GLN A 45 2.52 -4.84 3.91
CA GLN A 45 2.07 -6.17 3.50
C GLN A 45 2.71 -7.27 4.35
N ARG A 46 3.98 -7.14 4.67
CA ARG A 46 4.66 -8.08 5.56
C ARG A 46 4.06 -8.06 6.97
N TRP A 47 3.74 -6.88 7.50
CA TRP A 47 3.12 -6.75 8.81
C TRP A 47 1.73 -7.40 8.85
N PHE A 48 0.94 -7.25 7.78
CA PHE A 48 -0.36 -7.93 7.72
C PHE A 48 -0.19 -9.45 7.75
N THR A 49 0.83 -9.97 7.08
CA THR A 49 1.16 -11.39 7.14
C THR A 49 1.64 -11.80 8.53
N ASP A 50 2.50 -11.00 9.16
CA ASP A 50 2.99 -11.27 10.52
C ASP A 50 1.82 -11.36 11.52
N ILE A 51 0.90 -10.41 11.44
CA ILE A 51 -0.29 -10.36 12.30
C ILE A 51 -1.17 -11.58 12.07
N ALA A 52 -1.50 -11.85 10.82
CA ALA A 52 -2.38 -12.97 10.46
C ALA A 52 -1.78 -14.31 10.92
N THR A 53 -0.49 -14.51 10.70
CA THR A 53 0.21 -15.75 11.04
C THR A 53 0.29 -15.95 12.55
N GLN A 54 0.65 -14.89 13.29
CA GLN A 54 0.90 -15.01 14.73
C GLN A 54 -0.39 -15.06 15.55
N LEU A 55 -1.42 -14.33 15.16
CA LEU A 55 -2.72 -14.39 15.84
C LEU A 55 -3.52 -15.63 15.44
N GLY A 56 -3.45 -16.03 14.17
CA GLY A 56 -4.02 -17.30 13.69
C GLY A 56 -5.53 -17.31 13.50
N ASP A 57 -6.21 -16.20 13.77
CA ASP A 57 -7.69 -16.11 13.69
C ASP A 57 -8.18 -15.31 12.48
N GLN A 58 -7.29 -14.72 11.71
CA GLN A 58 -7.62 -13.92 10.54
C GLN A 58 -6.64 -14.20 9.39
N THR A 59 -7.11 -14.01 8.16
CA THR A 59 -6.26 -14.07 6.98
C THR A 59 -5.53 -12.74 6.79
N HIS A 60 -4.50 -12.74 5.93
CA HIS A 60 -3.81 -11.52 5.52
C HIS A 60 -4.80 -10.46 5.00
N GLU A 61 -5.74 -10.86 4.16
CA GLU A 61 -6.72 -9.95 3.57
C GLU A 61 -7.67 -9.37 4.61
N GLU A 62 -8.06 -10.15 5.60
CA GLU A 62 -8.91 -9.68 6.69
C GLU A 62 -8.17 -8.67 7.57
N VAL A 63 -6.91 -8.93 7.91
CA VAL A 63 -6.07 -7.99 8.66
C VAL A 63 -5.89 -6.70 7.88
N ARG A 64 -5.60 -6.81 6.58
CA ARG A 64 -5.43 -5.66 5.69
C ARG A 64 -6.67 -4.78 5.65
N ALA A 65 -7.84 -5.39 5.45
CA ALA A 65 -9.11 -4.65 5.40
C ALA A 65 -9.41 -3.96 6.74
N GLN A 66 -9.17 -4.64 7.84
CA GLN A 66 -9.39 -4.09 9.18
C GLN A 66 -8.46 -2.90 9.46
N CYS A 67 -7.19 -3.01 9.11
CA CYS A 67 -6.24 -1.90 9.28
C CYS A 67 -6.62 -0.70 8.40
N LYS A 68 -7.07 -0.93 7.17
CA LYS A 68 -7.56 0.13 6.30
C LYS A 68 -8.72 0.88 6.95
N LEU A 69 -9.68 0.15 7.49
CA LEU A 69 -10.87 0.75 8.10
C LEU A 69 -10.55 1.46 9.41
N ASP A 70 -9.80 0.81 10.29
CA ASP A 70 -9.56 1.29 11.65
C ASP A 70 -8.52 2.42 11.70
N HIS A 71 -7.51 2.39 10.84
CA HIS A 71 -6.39 3.33 10.86
C HIS A 71 -6.29 4.18 9.60
N GLY A 72 -6.48 3.59 8.44
CA GLY A 72 -6.31 4.29 7.18
C GLY A 72 -7.40 5.32 6.90
N VAL A 73 -8.63 4.92 7.04
CA VAL A 73 -9.79 5.80 6.80
C VAL A 73 -9.77 7.05 7.69
N PRO A 74 -9.54 6.94 9.02
CA PRO A 74 -9.47 8.13 9.87
C PRO A 74 -8.38 9.13 9.44
N ILE A 75 -7.22 8.65 9.01
CA ILE A 75 -6.13 9.51 8.55
C ILE A 75 -6.56 10.27 7.29
N LEU A 76 -7.11 9.58 6.31
CA LEU A 76 -7.58 10.21 5.06
C LEU A 76 -8.73 11.17 5.31
N ARG A 77 -9.69 10.81 6.16
CA ARG A 77 -10.81 11.69 6.49
C ARG A 77 -10.36 12.99 7.15
N ALA A 78 -9.30 12.93 7.94
CA ALA A 78 -8.77 14.11 8.63
C ALA A 78 -8.05 15.07 7.69
N GLU A 79 -7.41 14.58 6.63
CA GLU A 79 -6.50 15.38 5.81
C GLU A 79 -6.87 15.47 4.32
N ASN A 80 -7.84 14.67 3.85
CA ASN A 80 -8.26 14.65 2.45
C ASN A 80 -9.77 14.92 2.38
N GLU A 81 -10.13 16.16 2.07
CA GLU A 81 -11.54 16.58 2.06
C GLU A 81 -12.37 15.84 1.01
N ALA A 82 -11.83 15.64 -0.18
CA ALA A 82 -12.54 14.91 -1.23
C ALA A 82 -12.84 13.48 -0.82
N PHE A 83 -11.86 12.81 -0.19
CA PHE A 83 -12.07 11.48 0.35
C PHE A 83 -13.14 11.48 1.45
N ARG A 84 -13.05 12.42 2.39
CA ARG A 84 -14.00 12.52 3.51
C ARG A 84 -15.44 12.68 3.02
N LEU A 85 -15.67 13.57 2.06
CA LEU A 85 -17.01 13.84 1.55
C LEU A 85 -17.60 12.60 0.85
N SER A 86 -16.83 11.98 -0.04
CA SER A 86 -17.28 10.79 -0.75
C SER A 86 -17.46 9.58 0.19
N TYR A 87 -16.51 9.38 1.09
CA TYR A 87 -16.58 8.26 2.04
C TYR A 87 -17.79 8.41 2.97
N ASP A 88 -17.99 9.58 3.56
CA ASP A 88 -19.09 9.81 4.50
C ASP A 88 -20.45 9.66 3.81
N ASP A 89 -20.56 10.06 2.54
CA ASP A 89 -21.80 9.92 1.77
C ASP A 89 -22.14 8.46 1.51
N VAL A 90 -21.17 7.65 1.08
CA VAL A 90 -21.39 6.27 0.66
C VAL A 90 -21.29 5.28 1.83
N PHE A 91 -20.27 5.41 2.65
CA PHE A 91 -19.97 4.46 3.71
C PHE A 91 -20.48 4.89 5.08
N GLY A 92 -20.67 6.19 5.30
CA GLY A 92 -21.11 6.70 6.59
C GLY A 92 -22.32 6.00 7.17
N PRO A 93 -23.40 5.75 6.37
CA PRO A 93 -24.59 5.06 6.89
C PRO A 93 -24.41 3.58 7.19
N LEU A 94 -23.32 2.95 6.74
CA LEU A 94 -23.11 1.50 6.88
C LEU A 94 -22.64 1.13 8.28
N SER A 95 -22.99 -0.09 8.72
CA SER A 95 -22.43 -0.67 9.93
C SER A 95 -20.93 -0.95 9.76
N TYR A 96 -20.23 -1.19 10.86
CA TYR A 96 -18.81 -1.55 10.83
C TYR A 96 -18.59 -2.81 9.98
N GLU A 97 -19.42 -3.84 10.19
CA GLU A 97 -19.31 -5.09 9.44
C GLU A 97 -19.56 -4.90 7.94
N ALA A 98 -20.51 -4.05 7.57
CA ALA A 98 -20.78 -3.74 6.17
C ALA A 98 -19.63 -2.94 5.54
N LYS A 99 -19.05 -1.98 6.28
CA LYS A 99 -17.87 -1.25 5.82
C LYS A 99 -16.69 -2.19 5.59
N LEU A 100 -16.43 -3.08 6.53
CA LEU A 100 -15.33 -4.04 6.46
C LEU A 100 -15.51 -4.97 5.26
N ALA A 101 -16.71 -5.49 5.07
CA ALA A 101 -17.04 -6.37 3.94
C ALA A 101 -16.86 -5.65 2.60
N ALA A 102 -17.28 -4.39 2.49
CA ALA A 102 -17.14 -3.60 1.27
C ALA A 102 -15.67 -3.31 0.96
N ILE A 103 -14.89 -2.94 1.96
CA ILE A 103 -13.45 -2.66 1.79
C ILE A 103 -12.75 -3.92 1.29
N LYS A 104 -13.07 -5.08 1.85
CA LYS A 104 -12.49 -6.37 1.46
C LYS A 104 -12.92 -6.79 0.05
N ALA A 105 -14.23 -6.71 -0.24
CA ALA A 105 -14.79 -7.19 -1.50
C ALA A 105 -14.34 -6.35 -2.70
N PHE A 106 -14.25 -5.03 -2.55
CA PHE A 106 -13.95 -4.10 -3.63
C PHE A 106 -12.53 -3.56 -3.60
N ASP A 107 -11.72 -3.99 -2.62
CA ASP A 107 -10.36 -3.50 -2.42
C ASP A 107 -10.31 -1.97 -2.44
N LEU A 108 -11.10 -1.34 -1.58
CA LEU A 108 -11.21 0.11 -1.52
C LEU A 108 -9.81 0.75 -1.42
N PRO A 109 -9.46 1.69 -2.31
CA PRO A 109 -8.17 2.35 -2.23
C PRO A 109 -8.11 3.25 -1.01
N VAL A 110 -7.19 2.95 -0.10
CA VAL A 110 -6.93 3.73 1.11
C VAL A 110 -5.46 4.11 1.15
N THR A 111 -4.58 3.13 1.31
CA THR A 111 -3.13 3.41 1.39
C THR A 111 -2.57 3.99 0.10
N ARG A 112 -3.15 3.64 -1.06
CA ARG A 112 -2.74 4.22 -2.35
C ARG A 112 -2.97 5.73 -2.44
N LEU A 113 -3.93 6.26 -1.69
CA LEU A 113 -4.27 7.67 -1.68
C LEU A 113 -3.43 8.48 -0.70
N MET A 114 -2.63 7.81 0.12
CA MET A 114 -1.85 8.45 1.18
C MET A 114 -0.57 9.08 0.65
N THR A 115 -0.20 10.20 1.25
CA THR A 115 1.16 10.75 1.15
C THR A 115 2.12 9.87 1.94
N VAL A 116 3.43 10.06 1.77
CA VAL A 116 4.45 9.35 2.56
C VAL A 116 4.24 9.61 4.05
N LYS A 117 3.94 10.85 4.43
CA LYS A 117 3.68 11.22 5.83
C LYS A 117 2.47 10.50 6.40
N GLN A 118 1.38 10.43 5.62
CA GLN A 118 0.17 9.71 6.02
C GLN A 118 0.43 8.21 6.15
N MET A 119 1.20 7.64 5.23
CA MET A 119 1.57 6.23 5.30
C MET A 119 2.42 5.93 6.54
N THR A 120 3.34 6.82 6.90
CA THR A 120 4.11 6.69 8.15
C THR A 120 3.19 6.70 9.37
N ALA A 121 2.22 7.61 9.42
CA ALA A 121 1.24 7.65 10.50
C ALA A 121 0.40 6.37 10.57
N PHE A 122 0.00 5.85 9.41
CA PHE A 122 -0.72 4.59 9.31
C PHE A 122 0.10 3.42 9.89
N MET A 123 1.36 3.32 9.50
CA MET A 123 2.25 2.28 10.00
C MET A 123 2.47 2.39 11.51
N ASP A 124 2.62 3.62 12.03
CA ASP A 124 2.76 3.87 13.46
C ASP A 124 1.52 3.40 14.22
N ASP A 125 0.33 3.65 13.69
CA ASP A 125 -0.93 3.22 14.30
C ASP A 125 -1.06 1.70 14.32
N VAL A 126 -0.69 1.04 13.23
CA VAL A 126 -0.68 -0.43 13.15
C VAL A 126 0.29 -1.00 14.18
N GLN A 127 1.48 -0.44 14.29
CA GLN A 127 2.48 -0.87 15.26
C GLN A 127 2.01 -0.65 16.68
N ARG A 128 1.34 0.45 16.95
CA ARG A 128 0.80 0.76 18.30
C ARG A 128 -0.25 -0.26 18.71
N GLN A 129 -1.12 -0.66 17.77
CA GLN A 129 -2.17 -1.64 18.06
C GLN A 129 -1.62 -3.05 18.21
N TYR A 130 -0.80 -3.50 17.27
CA TYR A 130 -0.40 -4.90 17.18
C TYR A 130 0.97 -5.21 17.75
N GLY A 131 1.85 -4.23 17.85
CA GLY A 131 3.20 -4.43 18.38
C GLY A 131 3.27 -5.10 19.75
N PRO A 132 2.36 -4.79 20.71
CA PRO A 132 2.33 -5.49 21.98
C PRO A 132 1.93 -6.97 21.92
N MET A 133 1.26 -7.40 20.84
CA MET A 133 0.71 -8.76 20.71
C MET A 133 1.51 -9.64 19.77
N VAL A 134 2.17 -9.05 18.78
CA VAL A 134 2.88 -9.79 17.72
C VAL A 134 4.24 -9.17 17.47
N ARG A 135 5.15 -9.97 16.90
CA ARG A 135 6.44 -9.48 16.43
C ARG A 135 6.29 -9.02 14.99
N LEU A 136 6.35 -7.72 14.77
CA LEU A 136 6.31 -7.13 13.43
C LEU A 136 7.72 -7.12 12.84
N THR A 137 7.84 -7.50 11.56
CA THR A 137 9.12 -7.54 10.86
C THR A 137 9.76 -6.15 10.86
N ASP A 138 11.04 -6.11 11.21
CA ASP A 138 11.85 -4.90 11.19
C ASP A 138 12.12 -4.46 9.74
N PRO A 139 12.04 -3.15 9.42
CA PRO A 139 12.35 -2.66 8.07
C PRO A 139 13.72 -3.08 7.57
N GLU A 140 14.73 -3.10 8.43
CA GLU A 140 16.08 -3.51 8.06
C GLU A 140 16.18 -5.02 7.75
N ALA A 141 15.45 -5.85 8.50
CA ALA A 141 15.38 -7.28 8.24
C ALA A 141 14.74 -7.56 6.88
N LEU A 142 13.66 -6.85 6.54
CA LEU A 142 12.99 -7.00 5.25
C LEU A 142 13.92 -6.60 4.10
N LYS A 143 14.64 -5.51 4.25
CA LYS A 143 15.62 -5.05 3.27
C LYS A 143 16.72 -6.08 3.06
N TYR A 144 17.24 -6.66 4.16
CA TYR A 144 18.24 -7.71 4.12
C TYR A 144 17.75 -8.94 3.35
N GLU A 145 16.56 -9.42 3.65
CA GLU A 145 15.96 -10.56 2.94
C GLU A 145 15.88 -10.30 1.44
N GLN A 146 15.48 -9.10 1.03
CA GLN A 146 15.35 -8.73 -0.38
C GLN A 146 16.70 -8.69 -1.10
N GLU A 147 17.75 -8.24 -0.43
CA GLU A 147 19.09 -8.20 -1.02
C GLU A 147 19.70 -9.60 -1.21
N PHE A 148 19.36 -10.54 -0.33
CA PHE A 148 19.91 -11.90 -0.38
C PHE A 148 19.08 -12.89 -1.19
N MET A 149 17.83 -12.59 -1.49
CA MET A 149 16.94 -13.48 -2.23
C MET A 149 16.85 -13.18 -3.72
N GLN A 150 17.64 -12.23 -4.21
CA GLN A 150 17.71 -11.90 -5.63
C GLN A 150 18.82 -12.69 -6.32
#